data_3ad0f58a6627998d825c3def6c26c3e1
#
_entry.id   3ad0f58a6627998d825c3def6c26c3e1
#
_cell.length_a   1.000
_cell.length_b   1.000
_cell.length_c   1.000
_cell.angle_alpha   90.00
_cell.angle_beta   90.00
_cell.angle_gamma   90.00
#
_symmetry.space_group_name_H-M   'P 1'
#
loop_
_entity.id
_entity.type
_entity.pdbx_description
1 polymer ?
#
loop_
_entity_poly.entity_id
_entity_poly.type
_entity_poly.pdbx_seq_one_letter_code
_entity_poly.pdbx_strand_id
1 'polypeptide(L)'
;MSARYSKVLIADDSSAVHQLICSALSDDYSTSIVHAFDGLECLNALDDGVDLAFIDVHMPTMGGMDAVWAARIAGNKTFVTLISGQANRRCIDLARQLGAYEFLTKPFSAADIGTILATHRRVSMPMQVLLVDDSPVTLKVMRKVLASSGFHLNIEVANTGAEALARCNAETFDVVFLDVNMPGLDGHATLARLMQANPQTKVVMISCEYNTQREREALKLGAAAIMHKPFIPTEIDAVLHRIFGLQSPKLATDAFVRDFGIRIHGRTIAVEHAESGHVYEYVWFRDPPYLRLPLIRVNEFATIPVGELSANAKRAAMHELENAKLLDLCRAA
;
A
#
# COMPACT_ATOMS: atom_id res chain seq x y z
N MET A 1 1.81 5.26 -27.23
CA MET A 1 2.21 5.95 -25.97
C MET A 1 3.71 5.87 -25.89
N SER A 2 4.41 7.02 -25.88
CA SER A 2 5.87 7.09 -25.78
C SER A 2 6.29 6.42 -24.47
N ALA A 3 7.18 5.43 -24.55
CA ALA A 3 7.83 4.84 -23.38
C ALA A 3 8.52 5.97 -22.62
N ARG A 4 8.04 6.28 -21.42
CA ARG A 4 8.70 7.26 -20.55
C ARG A 4 9.99 6.58 -20.08
N TYR A 5 11.12 7.08 -20.58
CA TYR A 5 12.43 6.62 -20.12
C TYR A 5 12.56 6.92 -18.63
N SER A 6 12.73 5.91 -17.81
CA SER A 6 12.95 6.09 -16.38
C SER A 6 14.43 6.28 -16.11
N LYS A 7 14.79 7.32 -15.37
CA LYS A 7 16.16 7.56 -14.90
C LYS A 7 16.35 6.82 -13.59
N VAL A 8 17.26 5.85 -13.53
CA VAL A 8 17.53 5.02 -12.35
C VAL A 8 18.87 5.39 -11.73
N LEU A 9 18.87 5.69 -10.44
CA LEU A 9 20.06 5.87 -9.63
C LEU A 9 20.44 4.56 -8.94
N ILE A 10 21.70 4.19 -9.01
CA ILE A 10 22.32 3.13 -8.20
C ILE A 10 23.41 3.80 -7.37
N ALA A 11 23.22 3.83 -6.06
CA ALA A 11 24.15 4.43 -5.11
C ALA A 11 24.62 3.37 -4.10
N ASP A 12 25.83 2.89 -4.25
CA ASP A 12 26.48 1.86 -3.42
C ASP A 12 28.00 1.98 -3.62
N ASP A 13 28.80 1.80 -2.59
CA ASP A 13 30.26 1.84 -2.72
C ASP A 13 30.86 0.56 -3.36
N SER A 14 30.02 -0.48 -3.54
CA SER A 14 30.39 -1.75 -4.14
C SER A 14 30.05 -1.82 -5.62
N SER A 15 31.04 -1.92 -6.49
CA SER A 15 30.85 -2.15 -7.93
C SER A 15 30.10 -3.45 -8.25
N ALA A 16 30.18 -4.46 -7.39
CA ALA A 16 29.44 -5.71 -7.55
C ALA A 16 27.92 -5.52 -7.41
N VAL A 17 27.49 -4.63 -6.51
CA VAL A 17 26.07 -4.27 -6.35
C VAL A 17 25.58 -3.53 -7.60
N HIS A 18 26.36 -2.59 -8.12
CA HIS A 18 26.05 -1.91 -9.38
C HIS A 18 25.85 -2.90 -10.54
N GLN A 19 26.77 -3.85 -10.71
CA GLN A 19 26.67 -4.88 -11.77
C GLN A 19 25.42 -5.74 -11.59
N LEU A 20 25.11 -6.17 -10.36
CA LEU A 20 23.92 -6.98 -10.06
C LEU A 20 22.63 -6.24 -10.42
N ILE A 21 22.50 -4.98 -9.99
CA ILE A 21 21.30 -4.18 -10.29
C ILE A 21 21.22 -3.91 -11.79
N CYS A 22 22.32 -3.51 -12.45
CA CYS A 22 22.34 -3.32 -13.90
C CYS A 22 21.91 -4.59 -14.67
N SER A 23 22.35 -5.77 -14.23
CA SER A 23 21.97 -7.04 -14.88
C SER A 23 20.48 -7.37 -14.74
N ALA A 24 19.83 -6.84 -13.71
CA ALA A 24 18.41 -7.03 -13.46
C ALA A 24 17.52 -5.98 -14.17
N LEU A 25 18.12 -4.84 -14.58
CA LEU A 25 17.43 -3.85 -15.41
C LEU A 25 17.28 -4.43 -16.81
N SER A 26 16.08 -4.91 -17.15
CA SER A 26 15.76 -5.47 -18.46
C SER A 26 15.80 -4.39 -19.55
N ASP A 27 15.97 -4.79 -20.83
CA ASP A 27 15.95 -3.90 -22.01
C ASP A 27 14.68 -3.04 -22.12
N ASP A 28 13.60 -3.40 -21.44
CA ASP A 28 12.38 -2.61 -21.31
C ASP A 28 12.54 -1.30 -20.51
N TYR A 29 13.56 -1.23 -19.65
CA TYR A 29 14.07 0.03 -19.12
C TYR A 29 15.15 0.52 -20.08
N SER A 30 14.79 1.18 -21.18
CA SER A 30 15.76 1.98 -21.98
C SER A 30 16.15 3.19 -21.15
N THR A 31 17.04 2.95 -20.20
CA THR A 31 17.19 3.68 -18.95
C THR A 31 18.46 4.45 -19.02
N SER A 32 18.39 5.70 -18.64
CA SER A 32 19.58 6.41 -18.18
C SER A 32 19.92 5.91 -16.78
N ILE A 33 20.97 5.12 -16.63
CA ILE A 33 21.48 4.69 -15.33
C ILE A 33 22.50 5.72 -14.85
N VAL A 34 22.31 6.21 -13.64
CA VAL A 34 23.23 7.09 -12.92
C VAL A 34 23.90 6.27 -11.82
N HIS A 35 25.19 6.33 -11.76
CA HIS A 35 25.98 5.67 -10.71
C HIS A 35 26.48 6.70 -9.71
N ALA A 36 26.39 6.38 -8.43
CA ALA A 36 26.96 7.11 -7.32
C ALA A 36 27.71 6.12 -6.40
N PHE A 37 28.88 6.49 -5.96
CA PHE A 37 29.72 5.63 -5.11
C PHE A 37 29.86 6.18 -3.69
N ASP A 38 29.29 7.35 -3.44
CA ASP A 38 29.15 7.94 -2.12
C ASP A 38 27.84 8.71 -1.95
N GLY A 39 27.56 9.14 -0.71
CA GLY A 39 26.30 9.82 -0.41
C GLY A 39 26.18 11.22 -0.97
N LEU A 40 27.29 11.91 -1.26
CA LEU A 40 27.25 13.24 -1.87
C LEU A 40 26.93 13.14 -3.37
N GLU A 41 27.53 12.20 -4.08
CA GLU A 41 27.17 11.88 -5.46
C GLU A 41 25.70 11.43 -5.55
N CYS A 42 25.23 10.62 -4.57
CA CYS A 42 23.84 10.20 -4.45
C CYS A 42 22.91 11.39 -4.32
N LEU A 43 23.18 12.33 -3.43
CA LEU A 43 22.36 13.54 -3.23
C LEU A 43 22.31 14.38 -4.51
N ASN A 44 23.44 14.63 -5.14
CA ASN A 44 23.50 15.40 -6.40
C ASN A 44 22.65 14.72 -7.50
N ALA A 45 22.73 13.40 -7.61
CA ALA A 45 21.93 12.64 -8.58
C ALA A 45 20.43 12.70 -8.29
N LEU A 46 20.02 12.68 -7.00
CA LEU A 46 18.62 12.86 -6.59
C LEU A 46 18.10 14.24 -6.98
N ASP A 47 18.90 15.29 -6.83
CA ASP A 47 18.54 16.67 -7.19
C ASP A 47 18.40 16.84 -8.71
N ASP A 48 19.18 16.10 -9.51
CA ASP A 48 19.10 16.05 -10.99
C ASP A 48 17.84 15.32 -11.53
N GLY A 49 16.99 14.85 -10.63
CA GLY A 49 15.71 14.20 -10.93
C GLY A 49 15.87 12.78 -11.47
N VAL A 50 15.70 11.80 -10.60
CA VAL A 50 15.61 10.38 -10.93
C VAL A 50 14.23 9.85 -10.55
N ASP A 51 13.74 8.83 -11.26
CA ASP A 51 12.41 8.25 -11.02
C ASP A 51 12.49 7.14 -9.95
N LEU A 52 13.55 6.35 -9.99
CA LEU A 52 13.81 5.22 -9.10
C LEU A 52 15.24 5.27 -8.59
N ALA A 53 15.45 5.03 -7.30
CA ALA A 53 16.79 4.96 -6.71
C ALA A 53 16.94 3.70 -5.83
N PHE A 54 18.05 3.01 -6.03
CA PHE A 54 18.57 1.96 -5.15
C PHE A 54 19.75 2.56 -4.39
N ILE A 55 19.62 2.68 -3.07
CA ILE A 55 20.59 3.45 -2.26
C ILE A 55 21.07 2.61 -1.08
N ASP A 56 22.36 2.35 -1.00
CA ASP A 56 22.96 1.74 0.17
C ASP A 56 22.92 2.67 1.38
N VAL A 57 22.58 2.13 2.54
CA VAL A 57 22.51 2.88 3.80
C VAL A 57 23.91 3.36 4.24
N HIS A 58 24.92 2.55 3.98
CA HIS A 58 26.29 2.77 4.46
C HIS A 58 27.23 3.07 3.29
N MET A 59 27.42 4.34 3.01
CA MET A 59 28.36 4.82 1.99
C MET A 59 29.39 5.78 2.59
N PRO A 60 30.57 5.96 1.94
CA PRO A 60 31.53 6.98 2.31
C PRO A 60 30.94 8.40 2.22
N THR A 61 31.62 9.34 2.86
CA THR A 61 31.32 10.80 2.82
C THR A 61 30.01 11.14 3.51
N MET A 62 28.89 10.53 3.10
CA MET A 62 27.54 10.72 3.63
C MET A 62 26.78 9.39 3.54
N GLY A 63 26.02 9.03 4.59
CA GLY A 63 25.17 7.85 4.55
C GLY A 63 23.99 8.01 3.59
N GLY A 64 23.52 6.91 2.98
CA GLY A 64 22.41 6.97 2.03
C GLY A 64 21.12 7.51 2.63
N MET A 65 20.84 7.20 3.92
CA MET A 65 19.68 7.76 4.61
C MET A 65 19.78 9.28 4.78
N ASP A 66 20.99 9.81 5.03
CA ASP A 66 21.20 11.25 5.16
C ASP A 66 21.02 11.96 3.81
N ALA A 67 21.48 11.33 2.72
CA ALA A 67 21.26 11.83 1.36
C ALA A 67 19.77 11.86 1.01
N VAL A 68 19.02 10.80 1.30
CA VAL A 68 17.56 10.75 1.09
C VAL A 68 16.85 11.80 1.95
N TRP A 69 17.25 11.97 3.21
CA TRP A 69 16.67 12.98 4.10
C TRP A 69 16.86 14.38 3.53
N ALA A 70 18.06 14.73 3.10
CA ALA A 70 18.34 16.03 2.49
C ALA A 70 17.51 16.27 1.22
N ALA A 71 17.42 15.27 0.34
CA ALA A 71 16.61 15.33 -0.86
C ALA A 71 15.10 15.50 -0.53
N ARG A 72 14.57 14.80 0.49
CA ARG A 72 13.18 14.94 0.92
C ARG A 72 12.85 16.35 1.44
N ILE A 73 13.77 16.98 2.19
CA ILE A 73 13.62 18.39 2.61
C ILE A 73 13.53 19.32 1.40
N ALA A 74 14.28 19.05 0.34
CA ALA A 74 14.21 19.79 -0.93
C ALA A 74 12.95 19.48 -1.76
N GLY A 75 12.07 18.59 -1.28
CA GLY A 75 10.83 18.23 -1.97
C GLY A 75 10.94 17.09 -2.98
N ASN A 76 12.08 16.40 -3.02
CA ASN A 76 12.31 15.26 -3.89
C ASN A 76 11.33 14.12 -3.54
N LYS A 77 10.72 13.49 -4.55
CA LYS A 77 9.73 12.40 -4.43
C LYS A 77 10.16 11.11 -5.12
N THR A 78 11.41 10.97 -5.45
CA THR A 78 11.97 9.76 -6.09
C THR A 78 11.49 8.51 -5.35
N PHE A 79 11.13 7.48 -6.11
CA PHE A 79 10.84 6.16 -5.56
C PHE A 79 12.15 5.55 -5.06
N VAL A 80 12.31 5.45 -3.74
CA VAL A 80 13.55 5.02 -3.10
C VAL A 80 13.41 3.62 -2.53
N THR A 81 14.35 2.75 -2.91
CA THR A 81 14.63 1.48 -2.24
C THR A 81 15.94 1.62 -1.48
N LEU A 82 15.90 1.51 -0.16
CA LEU A 82 17.10 1.48 0.67
C LEU A 82 17.67 0.06 0.73
N ILE A 83 18.98 -0.05 0.68
CA ILE A 83 19.70 -1.32 0.72
C ILE A 83 20.60 -1.33 1.95
N SER A 84 20.67 -2.44 2.69
CA SER A 84 21.59 -2.55 3.83
C SER A 84 21.98 -3.99 4.13
N GLY A 85 23.20 -4.20 4.61
CA GLY A 85 23.65 -5.47 5.19
C GLY A 85 23.05 -5.74 6.57
N GLN A 86 22.46 -4.73 7.23
CA GLN A 86 21.90 -4.85 8.57
C GLN A 86 20.50 -4.21 8.60
N ALA A 87 19.48 -5.06 8.70
CA ALA A 87 18.09 -4.62 8.86
C ALA A 87 17.73 -4.60 10.36
N ASN A 88 18.18 -3.58 11.10
CA ASN A 88 17.71 -3.38 12.46
C ASN A 88 16.46 -2.48 12.48
N ARG A 89 15.69 -2.55 13.60
CA ARG A 89 14.44 -1.81 13.77
C ARG A 89 14.61 -0.30 13.51
N ARG A 90 15.67 0.29 14.05
CA ARG A 90 15.93 1.74 13.91
C ARG A 90 16.12 2.15 12.46
N CYS A 91 16.85 1.35 11.67
CA CYS A 91 17.03 1.61 10.24
C CYS A 91 15.72 1.51 9.47
N ILE A 92 14.89 0.51 9.78
CA ILE A 92 13.59 0.31 9.14
C ILE A 92 12.63 1.46 9.48
N ASP A 93 12.58 1.88 10.75
CA ASP A 93 11.72 2.99 11.19
C ASP A 93 12.15 4.32 10.55
N LEU A 94 13.45 4.57 10.45
CA LEU A 94 14.00 5.75 9.77
C LEU A 94 13.71 5.71 8.26
N ALA A 95 13.94 4.57 7.61
CA ALA A 95 13.60 4.39 6.18
C ALA A 95 12.14 4.73 5.88
N ARG A 96 11.25 4.35 6.78
CA ARG A 96 9.81 4.63 6.72
C ARG A 96 9.51 6.12 6.88
N GLN A 97 10.13 6.79 7.86
CA GLN A 97 10.00 8.23 8.07
C GLN A 97 10.51 9.04 6.86
N LEU A 98 11.53 8.52 6.18
CA LEU A 98 12.06 9.10 4.95
C LEU A 98 11.16 8.87 3.73
N GLY A 99 10.06 8.14 3.88
CA GLY A 99 9.19 7.79 2.76
C GLY A 99 9.88 6.91 1.72
N ALA A 100 10.85 6.07 2.14
CA ALA A 100 11.36 5.02 1.28
C ALA A 100 10.24 4.00 1.00
N TYR A 101 10.20 3.49 -0.22
CA TYR A 101 9.18 2.53 -0.60
C TYR A 101 9.52 1.12 -0.11
N GLU A 102 10.77 0.70 -0.26
CA GLU A 102 11.22 -0.64 0.10
C GLU A 102 12.56 -0.60 0.84
N PHE A 103 12.80 -1.64 1.63
CA PHE A 103 14.06 -1.88 2.32
C PHE A 103 14.59 -3.26 1.95
N LEU A 104 15.67 -3.31 1.19
CA LEU A 104 16.28 -4.53 0.69
C LEU A 104 17.48 -4.92 1.54
N THR A 105 17.49 -6.15 2.06
CA THR A 105 18.58 -6.66 2.90
C THR A 105 19.60 -7.41 2.06
N LYS A 106 20.89 -7.07 2.17
CA LYS A 106 22.00 -7.85 1.58
C LYS A 106 22.17 -9.19 2.32
N PRO A 107 22.36 -10.33 1.61
CA PRO A 107 22.40 -10.47 0.16
C PRO A 107 21.00 -10.49 -0.46
N PHE A 108 20.88 -9.95 -1.68
CA PHE A 108 19.67 -9.94 -2.47
C PHE A 108 19.97 -10.47 -3.89
N SER A 109 18.92 -10.84 -4.62
CA SER A 109 19.01 -11.42 -5.95
C SER A 109 18.49 -10.49 -7.05
N ALA A 110 18.77 -10.82 -8.31
CA ALA A 110 18.16 -10.16 -9.47
C ALA A 110 16.62 -10.27 -9.48
N ALA A 111 16.04 -11.35 -8.93
CA ALA A 111 14.61 -11.52 -8.80
C ALA A 111 13.98 -10.51 -7.82
N ASP A 112 14.68 -10.19 -6.72
CA ASP A 112 14.22 -9.15 -5.77
C ASP A 112 14.18 -7.78 -6.45
N ILE A 113 15.20 -7.46 -7.24
CA ILE A 113 15.24 -6.22 -8.03
C ILE A 113 14.10 -6.22 -9.06
N GLY A 114 13.90 -7.31 -9.80
CA GLY A 114 12.81 -7.45 -10.77
C GLY A 114 11.43 -7.19 -10.16
N THR A 115 11.20 -7.65 -8.94
CA THR A 115 9.97 -7.39 -8.18
C THR A 115 9.78 -5.91 -7.87
N ILE A 116 10.84 -5.22 -7.45
CA ILE A 116 10.81 -3.77 -7.17
C ILE A 116 10.55 -2.98 -8.45
N LEU A 117 11.18 -3.37 -9.56
CA LEU A 117 10.99 -2.74 -10.87
C LEU A 117 9.54 -2.88 -11.36
N ALA A 118 8.97 -4.09 -11.26
CA ALA A 118 7.58 -4.33 -11.63
C ALA A 118 6.61 -3.47 -10.79
N THR A 119 6.91 -3.35 -9.52
CA THR A 119 6.14 -2.53 -8.59
C THR A 119 6.27 -1.04 -8.91
N HIS A 120 7.51 -0.54 -9.10
CA HIS A 120 7.75 0.86 -9.49
C HIS A 120 6.99 1.21 -10.78
N ARG A 121 7.07 0.35 -11.81
CA ARG A 121 6.32 0.54 -13.06
C ARG A 121 4.82 0.72 -12.80
N ARG A 122 4.24 -0.14 -11.98
CA ARG A 122 2.80 -0.10 -11.71
C ARG A 122 2.38 1.10 -10.87
N VAL A 123 3.15 1.44 -9.85
CA VAL A 123 2.90 2.57 -8.94
C VAL A 123 3.04 3.91 -9.66
N SER A 124 4.01 4.04 -10.57
CA SER A 124 4.31 5.27 -11.32
C SER A 124 3.40 5.49 -12.52
N MET A 125 2.72 4.44 -13.01
CA MET A 125 1.75 4.59 -14.11
C MET A 125 0.45 5.21 -13.59
N PRO A 126 -0.09 6.25 -14.27
CA PRO A 126 -1.37 6.81 -13.92
C PRO A 126 -2.46 5.75 -13.99
N MET A 127 -3.18 5.55 -12.89
CA MET A 127 -4.35 4.67 -12.82
C MET A 127 -5.63 5.49 -12.85
N GLN A 128 -6.57 5.10 -13.70
CA GLN A 128 -7.89 5.69 -13.73
C GLN A 128 -8.76 5.06 -12.65
N VAL A 129 -9.19 5.86 -11.70
CA VAL A 129 -9.97 5.43 -10.53
C VAL A 129 -11.32 6.12 -10.53
N LEU A 130 -12.39 5.32 -10.38
CA LEU A 130 -13.74 5.84 -10.17
C LEU A 130 -14.15 5.61 -8.71
N LEU A 131 -14.53 6.68 -8.02
CA LEU A 131 -15.16 6.63 -6.70
C LEU A 131 -16.67 6.74 -6.85
N VAL A 132 -17.41 5.80 -6.25
CA VAL A 132 -18.87 5.76 -6.33
C VAL A 132 -19.45 5.73 -4.91
N ASP A 133 -20.14 6.80 -4.53
CA ASP A 133 -20.78 6.95 -3.21
C ASP A 133 -21.84 8.06 -3.33
N ASP A 134 -23.01 7.90 -2.74
CA ASP A 134 -24.10 8.88 -2.80
C ASP A 134 -23.91 10.08 -1.86
N SER A 135 -22.92 9.99 -0.96
CA SER A 135 -22.57 11.06 -0.03
C SER A 135 -21.44 11.93 -0.56
N PRO A 136 -21.68 13.22 -0.90
CA PRO A 136 -20.61 14.13 -1.33
C PRO A 136 -19.52 14.33 -0.29
N VAL A 137 -19.87 14.21 0.99
CA VAL A 137 -18.91 14.32 2.11
C VAL A 137 -17.97 13.12 2.09
N THR A 138 -18.52 11.91 1.92
CA THR A 138 -17.73 10.68 1.82
C THR A 138 -16.79 10.74 0.61
N LEU A 139 -17.28 11.13 -0.56
CA LEU A 139 -16.47 11.29 -1.77
C LEU A 139 -15.30 12.25 -1.55
N LYS A 140 -15.54 13.38 -0.88
CA LYS A 140 -14.47 14.37 -0.57
C LYS A 140 -13.40 13.78 0.35
N VAL A 141 -13.80 13.05 1.39
CA VAL A 141 -12.87 12.40 2.34
C VAL A 141 -12.09 11.30 1.63
N MET A 142 -12.78 10.41 0.91
CA MET A 142 -12.16 9.31 0.17
C MET A 142 -11.16 9.82 -0.88
N ARG A 143 -11.53 10.86 -1.63
CA ARG A 143 -10.62 11.48 -2.60
C ARG A 143 -9.35 12.00 -1.96
N LYS A 144 -9.45 12.60 -0.76
CA LYS A 144 -8.28 13.07 -0.01
C LYS A 144 -7.39 11.91 0.45
N VAL A 145 -8.01 10.84 0.95
CA VAL A 145 -7.28 9.64 1.39
C VAL A 145 -6.60 8.95 0.20
N LEU A 146 -7.29 8.78 -0.91
CA LEU A 146 -6.72 8.21 -2.14
C LEU A 146 -5.60 9.08 -2.73
N ALA A 147 -5.73 10.41 -2.68
CA ALA A 147 -4.70 11.31 -3.18
C ALA A 147 -3.39 11.28 -2.36
N SER A 148 -3.41 10.69 -1.16
CA SER A 148 -2.22 10.44 -0.34
C SER A 148 -1.67 9.02 -0.46
N SER A 149 -2.23 8.19 -1.36
CA SER A 149 -1.69 6.88 -1.74
C SER A 149 -0.32 7.00 -2.40
N GLY A 150 0.51 5.97 -2.26
CA GLY A 150 1.78 5.85 -2.99
C GLY A 150 1.60 5.63 -4.50
N PHE A 151 0.38 5.33 -4.96
CA PHE A 151 0.06 5.14 -6.38
C PHE A 151 -0.31 6.45 -7.07
N HIS A 152 0.01 6.57 -8.35
CA HIS A 152 -0.39 7.72 -9.15
C HIS A 152 -1.85 7.53 -9.62
N LEU A 153 -2.81 8.12 -8.88
CA LEU A 153 -4.24 7.94 -9.09
C LEU A 153 -4.89 9.17 -9.75
N ASN A 154 -5.53 8.98 -10.90
CA ASN A 154 -6.44 9.94 -11.52
C ASN A 154 -7.86 9.61 -11.06
N ILE A 155 -8.41 10.44 -10.16
CA ILE A 155 -9.64 10.12 -9.45
C ILE A 155 -10.83 10.88 -10.04
N GLU A 156 -11.80 10.14 -10.53
CA GLU A 156 -13.12 10.62 -10.90
C GLU A 156 -14.17 10.16 -9.91
N VAL A 157 -15.36 10.77 -9.94
CA VAL A 157 -16.43 10.49 -9.00
C VAL A 157 -17.76 10.26 -9.71
N ALA A 158 -18.59 9.39 -9.15
CA ALA A 158 -19.98 9.18 -9.52
C ALA A 158 -20.83 9.14 -8.23
N ASN A 159 -22.02 9.75 -8.30
CA ASN A 159 -22.88 9.88 -7.13
C ASN A 159 -23.96 8.78 -7.06
N THR A 160 -24.06 7.95 -8.09
CA THR A 160 -25.03 6.86 -8.18
C THR A 160 -24.46 5.68 -8.95
N GLY A 161 -24.99 4.48 -8.72
CA GLY A 161 -24.65 3.29 -9.50
C GLY A 161 -24.96 3.44 -11.01
N ALA A 162 -26.04 4.14 -11.34
CA ALA A 162 -26.37 4.41 -12.75
C ALA A 162 -25.35 5.33 -13.45
N GLU A 163 -24.88 6.38 -12.74
CA GLU A 163 -23.81 7.25 -13.25
C GLU A 163 -22.48 6.46 -13.39
N ALA A 164 -22.16 5.62 -12.42
CA ALA A 164 -20.97 4.76 -12.49
C ALA A 164 -20.98 3.84 -13.72
N LEU A 165 -22.10 3.20 -14.01
CA LEU A 165 -22.28 2.38 -15.20
C LEU A 165 -22.13 3.19 -16.50
N ALA A 166 -22.73 4.38 -16.57
CA ALA A 166 -22.62 5.25 -17.73
C ALA A 166 -21.16 5.67 -18.00
N ARG A 167 -20.41 6.02 -16.93
CA ARG A 167 -18.98 6.36 -17.04
C ARG A 167 -18.14 5.17 -17.47
N CYS A 168 -18.31 3.99 -16.85
CA CYS A 168 -17.57 2.78 -17.23
C CYS A 168 -17.89 2.27 -18.64
N ASN A 169 -19.02 2.66 -19.23
CA ASN A 169 -19.31 2.39 -20.62
C ASN A 169 -18.63 3.39 -21.60
N ALA A 170 -18.38 4.61 -21.14
CA ALA A 170 -17.73 5.66 -21.93
C ALA A 170 -16.20 5.61 -21.85
N GLU A 171 -15.68 5.22 -20.69
CA GLU A 171 -14.26 5.26 -20.36
C GLU A 171 -13.83 3.99 -19.62
N THR A 172 -12.54 3.69 -19.67
CA THR A 172 -11.97 2.54 -18.95
C THR A 172 -11.37 2.99 -17.62
N PHE A 173 -11.78 2.32 -16.54
CA PHE A 173 -11.20 2.50 -15.22
C PHE A 173 -10.40 1.26 -14.81
N ASP A 174 -9.20 1.48 -14.24
CA ASP A 174 -8.39 0.41 -13.67
C ASP A 174 -9.03 -0.13 -12.39
N VAL A 175 -9.56 0.77 -11.57
CA VAL A 175 -10.19 0.46 -10.28
C VAL A 175 -11.46 1.28 -10.09
N VAL A 176 -12.51 0.61 -9.60
CA VAL A 176 -13.74 1.26 -9.14
C VAL A 176 -13.88 1.00 -7.63
N PHE A 177 -13.89 2.04 -6.83
CA PHE A 177 -14.27 1.97 -5.43
C PHE A 177 -15.77 2.23 -5.32
N LEU A 178 -16.53 1.23 -4.94
CA LEU A 178 -18.00 1.22 -5.02
C LEU A 178 -18.63 1.05 -3.64
N ASP A 179 -19.38 2.05 -3.21
CA ASP A 179 -20.16 1.94 -1.97
C ASP A 179 -21.28 0.89 -2.11
N VAL A 180 -21.49 0.14 -1.03
CA VAL A 180 -22.52 -0.92 -0.99
C VAL A 180 -23.90 -0.32 -0.85
N ASN A 181 -24.06 0.70 0.00
CA ASN A 181 -25.35 1.21 0.43
C ASN A 181 -25.69 2.53 -0.28
N MET A 182 -26.20 2.45 -1.50
CA MET A 182 -26.64 3.61 -2.26
C MET A 182 -28.14 3.54 -2.58
N PRO A 183 -28.85 4.68 -2.65
CA PRO A 183 -30.24 4.72 -3.05
C PRO A 183 -30.41 4.38 -4.54
N GLY A 184 -31.53 3.74 -4.89
CA GLY A 184 -31.85 3.35 -6.26
C GLY A 184 -31.12 2.06 -6.67
N LEU A 185 -30.08 2.17 -7.50
CA LEU A 185 -29.25 1.04 -7.88
C LEU A 185 -28.15 0.85 -6.82
N ASP A 186 -28.29 -0.17 -5.98
CA ASP A 186 -27.34 -0.48 -4.91
C ASP A 186 -25.98 -0.96 -5.44
N GLY A 187 -24.99 -1.04 -4.54
CA GLY A 187 -23.63 -1.45 -4.91
C GLY A 187 -23.54 -2.85 -5.49
N HIS A 188 -24.32 -3.83 -4.99
CA HIS A 188 -24.28 -5.21 -5.50
C HIS A 188 -24.86 -5.31 -6.92
N ALA A 189 -25.98 -4.65 -7.16
CA ALA A 189 -26.59 -4.61 -8.49
C ALA A 189 -25.71 -3.83 -9.49
N THR A 190 -25.04 -2.78 -9.02
CA THR A 190 -24.06 -2.03 -9.82
C THR A 190 -22.84 -2.90 -10.15
N LEU A 191 -22.27 -3.61 -9.17
CA LEU A 191 -21.15 -4.55 -9.36
C LEU A 191 -21.50 -5.61 -10.43
N ALA A 192 -22.65 -6.28 -10.27
CA ALA A 192 -23.06 -7.32 -11.22
C ALA A 192 -23.09 -6.84 -12.66
N ARG A 193 -23.61 -5.62 -12.90
CA ARG A 193 -23.65 -5.01 -14.25
C ARG A 193 -22.28 -4.57 -14.74
N LEU A 194 -21.42 -4.03 -13.84
CA LEU A 194 -20.03 -3.67 -14.18
C LEU A 194 -19.25 -4.89 -14.61
N MET A 195 -19.35 -6.00 -13.88
CA MET A 195 -18.62 -7.23 -14.20
C MET A 195 -19.09 -7.87 -15.51
N GLN A 196 -20.38 -7.73 -15.86
CA GLN A 196 -20.88 -8.18 -17.17
C GLN A 196 -20.34 -7.31 -18.34
N ALA A 197 -20.25 -6.00 -18.15
CA ALA A 197 -19.81 -5.07 -19.20
C ALA A 197 -18.27 -5.01 -19.30
N ASN A 198 -17.56 -5.00 -18.16
CA ASN A 198 -16.13 -4.76 -18.06
C ASN A 198 -15.46 -5.71 -17.04
N PRO A 199 -15.28 -7.00 -17.37
CA PRO A 199 -14.76 -8.00 -16.44
C PRO A 199 -13.29 -7.78 -16.04
N GLN A 200 -12.56 -6.90 -16.73
CA GLN A 200 -11.16 -6.58 -16.41
C GLN A 200 -11.02 -5.48 -15.35
N THR A 201 -12.07 -4.65 -15.16
CA THR A 201 -12.06 -3.59 -14.16
C THR A 201 -12.02 -4.18 -12.75
N LYS A 202 -11.09 -3.72 -11.92
CA LYS A 202 -11.01 -4.15 -10.52
C LYS A 202 -12.02 -3.37 -9.68
N VAL A 203 -13.04 -4.04 -9.16
CA VAL A 203 -14.03 -3.39 -8.29
C VAL A 203 -13.71 -3.70 -6.83
N VAL A 204 -13.51 -2.64 -6.04
CA VAL A 204 -13.35 -2.70 -4.58
C VAL A 204 -14.65 -2.22 -3.94
N MET A 205 -15.36 -3.13 -3.29
CA MET A 205 -16.58 -2.77 -2.56
C MET A 205 -16.24 -2.06 -1.26
N ILE A 206 -16.98 -1.01 -0.94
CA ILE A 206 -16.80 -0.24 0.29
C ILE A 206 -18.06 -0.35 1.13
N SER A 207 -17.93 -0.71 2.41
CA SER A 207 -19.06 -0.89 3.32
C SER A 207 -18.79 -0.28 4.69
N CYS A 208 -19.85 0.23 5.33
CA CYS A 208 -19.85 0.53 6.76
C CYS A 208 -20.19 -0.70 7.61
N GLU A 209 -20.81 -1.71 7.02
CA GLU A 209 -21.33 -2.89 7.72
C GLU A 209 -20.41 -4.09 7.50
N TYR A 210 -20.19 -4.85 8.56
CA TYR A 210 -19.53 -6.15 8.50
C TYR A 210 -20.61 -7.24 8.30
N ASN A 211 -20.99 -7.48 7.05
CA ASN A 211 -21.98 -8.50 6.69
C ASN A 211 -21.34 -9.58 5.82
N THR A 212 -20.92 -10.66 6.46
CA THR A 212 -20.20 -11.76 5.81
C THR A 212 -20.94 -12.41 4.64
N GLN A 213 -22.28 -12.46 4.67
CA GLN A 213 -23.04 -13.03 3.56
C GLN A 213 -23.00 -12.10 2.34
N ARG A 214 -23.24 -10.80 2.53
CA ARG A 214 -23.15 -9.81 1.45
C ARG A 214 -21.73 -9.70 0.87
N GLU A 215 -20.71 -9.80 1.72
CA GLU A 215 -19.32 -9.82 1.29
C GLU A 215 -19.00 -11.02 0.41
N ARG A 216 -19.44 -12.23 0.80
CA ARG A 216 -19.30 -13.43 -0.02
C ARG A 216 -20.05 -13.31 -1.36
N GLU A 217 -21.23 -12.73 -1.35
CA GLU A 217 -21.99 -12.47 -2.56
C GLU A 217 -21.25 -11.49 -3.50
N ALA A 218 -20.69 -10.41 -2.96
CA ALA A 218 -19.88 -9.47 -3.74
C ALA A 218 -18.64 -10.13 -4.36
N LEU A 219 -17.91 -10.94 -3.60
CA LEU A 219 -16.75 -11.67 -4.13
C LEU A 219 -17.14 -12.69 -5.22
N LYS A 220 -18.27 -13.38 -5.06
CA LYS A 220 -18.81 -14.30 -6.09
C LYS A 220 -19.25 -13.55 -7.35
N LEU A 221 -19.72 -12.32 -7.22
CA LEU A 221 -20.08 -11.44 -8.33
C LEU A 221 -18.87 -10.84 -9.06
N GLY A 222 -17.65 -11.06 -8.52
CA GLY A 222 -16.41 -10.61 -9.16
C GLY A 222 -15.77 -9.38 -8.51
N ALA A 223 -16.19 -8.99 -7.28
CA ALA A 223 -15.45 -7.97 -6.55
C ALA A 223 -14.00 -8.41 -6.31
N ALA A 224 -13.04 -7.55 -6.61
CA ALA A 224 -11.62 -7.82 -6.42
C ALA A 224 -11.22 -7.73 -4.94
N ALA A 225 -11.91 -6.89 -4.17
CA ALA A 225 -11.70 -6.73 -2.73
C ALA A 225 -12.90 -6.07 -2.06
N ILE A 226 -12.91 -6.15 -0.73
CA ILE A 226 -13.84 -5.44 0.13
C ILE A 226 -13.04 -4.62 1.14
N MET A 227 -13.45 -3.39 1.36
CA MET A 227 -12.90 -2.47 2.36
C MET A 227 -14.00 -1.98 3.28
N HIS A 228 -13.66 -1.70 4.54
CA HIS A 228 -14.60 -1.16 5.52
C HIS A 228 -14.24 0.27 5.92
N LYS A 229 -15.26 1.14 5.95
CA LYS A 229 -15.10 2.50 6.48
C LYS A 229 -14.99 2.46 8.02
N PRO A 230 -14.15 3.31 8.66
CA PRO A 230 -13.17 4.21 8.04
C PRO A 230 -11.91 3.48 7.61
N PHE A 231 -11.25 3.96 6.56
CA PHE A 231 -9.97 3.44 6.07
C PHE A 231 -8.94 4.56 5.90
N ILE A 232 -7.68 4.19 5.85
CA ILE A 232 -6.53 5.10 5.76
C ILE A 232 -5.71 4.81 4.49
N PRO A 233 -4.81 5.73 4.06
CA PRO A 233 -4.03 5.59 2.83
C PRO A 233 -3.32 4.25 2.69
N THR A 234 -2.72 3.76 3.76
CA THR A 234 -1.97 2.50 3.77
C THR A 234 -2.86 1.25 3.60
N GLU A 235 -4.16 1.29 3.95
CA GLU A 235 -5.09 0.20 3.64
C GLU A 235 -5.45 0.19 2.16
N ILE A 236 -5.56 1.38 1.54
CA ILE A 236 -5.75 1.52 0.11
C ILE A 236 -4.54 0.95 -0.64
N ASP A 237 -3.33 1.34 -0.24
CA ASP A 237 -2.10 0.84 -0.85
C ASP A 237 -2.00 -0.69 -0.75
N ALA A 238 -2.32 -1.26 0.42
CA ALA A 238 -2.34 -2.71 0.61
C ALA A 238 -3.36 -3.42 -0.29
N VAL A 239 -4.56 -2.84 -0.45
CA VAL A 239 -5.57 -3.38 -1.37
C VAL A 239 -5.11 -3.27 -2.81
N LEU A 240 -4.58 -2.13 -3.24
CA LEU A 240 -4.07 -1.94 -4.60
C LEU A 240 -2.93 -2.92 -4.91
N HIS A 241 -1.97 -3.11 -3.99
CA HIS A 241 -0.92 -4.12 -4.16
C HIS A 241 -1.53 -5.51 -4.39
N ARG A 242 -2.47 -5.92 -3.56
CA ARG A 242 -3.12 -7.24 -3.63
C ARG A 242 -3.88 -7.45 -4.94
N ILE A 243 -4.75 -6.52 -5.35
CA ILE A 243 -5.59 -6.69 -6.55
C ILE A 243 -4.81 -6.62 -7.85
N PHE A 244 -3.61 -6.03 -7.83
CA PHE A 244 -2.69 -6.00 -8.96
C PHE A 244 -1.58 -7.05 -8.87
N GLY A 245 -1.61 -7.94 -7.86
CA GLY A 245 -0.62 -9.00 -7.69
C GLY A 245 0.79 -8.47 -7.39
N LEU A 246 0.90 -7.27 -6.82
CA LEU A 246 2.17 -6.68 -6.43
C LEU A 246 2.57 -7.13 -5.03
N GLN A 247 3.86 -7.34 -4.81
CA GLN A 247 4.37 -7.61 -3.48
C GLN A 247 4.20 -6.35 -2.61
N SER A 248 3.62 -6.52 -1.42
CA SER A 248 3.53 -5.41 -0.46
C SER A 248 4.93 -5.05 0.03
N PRO A 249 5.29 -3.75 0.09
CA PRO A 249 6.59 -3.33 0.57
C PRO A 249 6.84 -3.80 2.01
N LYS A 250 8.06 -4.27 2.31
CA LYS A 250 8.44 -4.65 3.68
C LYS A 250 8.26 -3.50 4.68
N LEU A 251 8.51 -2.28 4.23
CA LEU A 251 8.29 -1.08 5.05
C LEU A 251 6.82 -0.82 5.39
N ALA A 252 5.88 -1.27 4.56
CA ALA A 252 4.46 -1.13 4.83
C ALA A 252 3.95 -2.18 5.83
N THR A 253 4.50 -3.40 5.81
CA THR A 253 4.02 -4.54 6.60
C THR A 253 4.53 -4.58 8.02
N ASP A 254 5.81 -4.25 8.25
CA ASP A 254 6.46 -4.46 9.56
C ASP A 254 6.20 -3.36 10.60
N ALA A 255 5.70 -2.18 10.20
CA ALA A 255 5.56 -1.03 11.09
C ALA A 255 4.56 -1.26 12.23
N PHE A 256 3.47 -1.92 11.89
CA PHE A 256 2.30 -1.95 12.76
C PHE A 256 2.31 -3.10 13.77
N VAL A 257 3.00 -4.19 13.43
CA VAL A 257 2.99 -5.40 14.27
C VAL A 257 3.84 -5.21 15.53
N ARG A 258 4.89 -4.40 15.45
CA ARG A 258 5.88 -4.27 16.55
C ARG A 258 5.50 -3.27 17.62
N ASP A 259 4.65 -2.30 17.30
CA ASP A 259 4.15 -1.33 18.28
C ASP A 259 2.99 -1.89 19.09
N PHE A 260 2.55 -3.10 18.73
CA PHE A 260 1.47 -3.78 19.40
C PHE A 260 1.90 -5.13 19.96
N GLY A 261 1.61 -5.34 21.24
CA GLY A 261 1.62 -6.68 21.86
C GLY A 261 0.35 -7.43 21.45
N ILE A 262 0.49 -8.62 20.86
CA ILE A 262 -0.65 -9.38 20.33
C ILE A 262 -0.82 -10.68 21.11
N ARG A 263 -2.08 -10.98 21.47
CA ARG A 263 -2.46 -12.21 22.16
C ARG A 263 -3.70 -12.81 21.51
N ILE A 264 -3.60 -14.07 21.09
CA ILE A 264 -4.71 -14.80 20.47
C ILE A 264 -5.29 -15.81 21.47
N HIS A 265 -6.60 -15.75 21.71
CA HIS A 265 -7.33 -16.68 22.53
C HIS A 265 -8.60 -17.17 21.80
N GLY A 266 -8.56 -18.37 21.25
CA GLY A 266 -9.68 -18.92 20.49
C GLY A 266 -10.02 -18.04 19.28
N ARG A 267 -11.21 -17.42 19.29
CA ARG A 267 -11.66 -16.48 18.24
C ARG A 267 -11.46 -15.01 18.60
N THR A 268 -10.75 -14.72 19.67
CA THR A 268 -10.46 -13.35 20.08
C THR A 268 -8.98 -13.07 19.89
N ILE A 269 -8.65 -11.90 19.34
CA ILE A 269 -7.31 -11.38 19.26
C ILE A 269 -7.26 -10.02 19.97
N ALA A 270 -6.44 -9.93 21.00
CA ALA A 270 -6.20 -8.69 21.73
C ALA A 270 -4.91 -8.06 21.24
N VAL A 271 -4.98 -6.80 20.89
CA VAL A 271 -3.89 -5.99 20.34
C VAL A 271 -3.69 -4.80 21.26
N GLU A 272 -2.57 -4.76 21.97
CA GLU A 272 -2.21 -3.74 22.94
C GLU A 272 -1.11 -2.84 22.37
N HIS A 273 -1.37 -1.54 22.27
CA HIS A 273 -0.36 -0.58 21.83
C HIS A 273 0.65 -0.32 22.96
N ALA A 274 1.93 -0.56 22.68
CA ALA A 274 2.99 -0.58 23.71
C ALA A 274 3.19 0.76 24.41
N GLU A 275 3.05 1.88 23.70
CA GLU A 275 3.26 3.22 24.25
C GLU A 275 2.02 3.75 24.97
N SER A 276 0.83 3.63 24.38
CA SER A 276 -0.40 4.17 24.97
C SER A 276 -1.09 3.23 25.96
N GLY A 277 -0.83 1.94 25.86
CA GLY A 277 -1.53 0.91 26.64
C GLY A 277 -3.00 0.72 26.25
N HIS A 278 -3.46 1.29 25.11
CA HIS A 278 -4.78 1.01 24.58
C HIS A 278 -4.87 -0.42 24.10
N VAL A 279 -5.96 -1.12 24.43
CA VAL A 279 -6.19 -2.51 24.02
C VAL A 279 -7.41 -2.60 23.11
N TYR A 280 -7.23 -3.21 21.95
CA TYR A 280 -8.26 -3.45 20.94
C TYR A 280 -8.53 -4.96 20.88
N GLU A 281 -9.70 -5.39 21.32
CA GLU A 281 -10.09 -6.80 21.30
C GLU A 281 -11.01 -7.07 20.10
N TYR A 282 -10.54 -7.83 19.11
CA TYR A 282 -11.29 -8.23 17.94
C TYR A 282 -11.75 -9.66 18.08
N VAL A 283 -12.95 -9.96 17.54
CA VAL A 283 -13.38 -11.33 17.25
C VAL A 283 -13.09 -11.60 15.78
N TRP A 284 -12.35 -12.66 15.49
CA TRP A 284 -11.97 -13.00 14.14
C TRP A 284 -12.74 -14.19 13.58
N PHE A 285 -12.89 -14.21 12.26
CA PHE A 285 -13.60 -15.24 11.50
C PHE A 285 -12.72 -15.68 10.35
N ARG A 286 -12.70 -16.99 10.07
CA ARG A 286 -11.81 -17.59 9.10
C ARG A 286 -12.36 -17.57 7.69
N ASP A 287 -13.65 -17.70 7.54
CA ASP A 287 -14.31 -17.85 6.24
C ASP A 287 -15.63 -17.08 6.21
N PRO A 288 -15.68 -15.95 5.49
CA PRO A 288 -14.55 -15.20 4.93
C PRO A 288 -13.64 -14.64 6.02
N PRO A 289 -12.35 -14.38 5.72
CA PRO A 289 -11.42 -13.83 6.70
C PRO A 289 -11.78 -12.38 7.04
N TYR A 290 -12.21 -12.09 8.27
CA TYR A 290 -12.46 -10.74 8.73
C TYR A 290 -12.36 -10.61 10.26
N LEU A 291 -12.20 -9.36 10.70
CA LEU A 291 -12.28 -8.95 12.10
C LEU A 291 -13.56 -8.16 12.36
N ARG A 292 -14.29 -8.55 13.41
CA ARG A 292 -15.39 -7.72 13.90
C ARG A 292 -14.86 -6.43 14.53
N LEU A 293 -15.66 -5.37 14.62
CA LEU A 293 -15.30 -4.14 15.34
C LEU A 293 -14.79 -4.48 16.75
N PRO A 294 -13.69 -3.86 17.20
CA PRO A 294 -13.09 -4.21 18.47
C PRO A 294 -13.89 -3.67 19.65
N LEU A 295 -13.84 -4.38 20.77
CA LEU A 295 -14.03 -3.78 22.07
C LEU A 295 -12.74 -3.05 22.45
N ILE A 296 -12.81 -1.77 22.77
CA ILE A 296 -11.64 -0.95 23.05
C ILE A 296 -11.60 -0.65 24.54
N ARG A 297 -10.48 -1.04 25.18
CA ARG A 297 -10.13 -0.58 26.52
C ARG A 297 -9.20 0.61 26.40
N VAL A 298 -9.67 1.77 26.81
CA VAL A 298 -8.92 3.03 26.73
C VAL A 298 -8.08 3.21 27.97
N ASN A 299 -6.81 3.54 27.80
CA ASN A 299 -6.00 4.06 28.89
C ASN A 299 -6.20 5.58 28.95
N GLU A 300 -6.88 6.06 29.99
CA GLU A 300 -7.22 7.49 30.17
C GLU A 300 -6.00 8.41 30.37
N PHE A 301 -4.85 7.83 30.70
CA PHE A 301 -3.59 8.58 30.88
C PHE A 301 -2.76 8.68 29.59
N ALA A 302 -3.19 8.05 28.51
CA ALA A 302 -2.46 8.06 27.24
C ALA A 302 -2.62 9.41 26.53
N THR A 303 -1.54 9.89 25.95
CA THR A 303 -1.50 11.13 25.15
C THR A 303 -1.94 10.90 23.70
N ILE A 304 -1.88 9.65 23.23
CA ILE A 304 -2.23 9.27 21.85
C ILE A 304 -3.73 8.92 21.78
N PRO A 305 -4.52 9.59 20.93
CA PRO A 305 -5.93 9.29 20.78
C PRO A 305 -6.20 7.89 20.25
N VAL A 306 -7.21 7.21 20.81
CA VAL A 306 -7.64 5.86 20.39
C VAL A 306 -7.91 5.76 18.89
N GLY A 307 -8.53 6.78 18.30
CA GLY A 307 -8.89 6.81 16.88
C GLY A 307 -7.71 6.76 15.92
N GLU A 308 -6.57 7.32 16.30
CA GLU A 308 -5.36 7.32 15.48
C GLU A 308 -4.73 5.92 15.36
N LEU A 309 -4.89 5.11 16.39
CA LEU A 309 -4.29 3.77 16.45
C LEU A 309 -5.21 2.66 15.96
N SER A 310 -6.52 2.91 15.83
CA SER A 310 -7.52 1.87 15.54
C SER A 310 -7.25 1.10 14.25
N ALA A 311 -6.88 1.80 13.17
CA ALA A 311 -6.57 1.19 11.89
C ALA A 311 -5.28 0.35 11.95
N ASN A 312 -4.28 0.82 12.70
CA ASN A 312 -3.01 0.13 12.90
C ASN A 312 -3.19 -1.14 13.75
N ALA A 313 -3.98 -1.06 14.81
CA ALA A 313 -4.33 -2.20 15.65
C ALA A 313 -5.06 -3.30 14.86
N LYS A 314 -6.00 -2.91 13.99
CA LYS A 314 -6.70 -3.84 13.09
C LYS A 314 -5.73 -4.56 12.14
N ARG A 315 -4.76 -3.83 11.55
CA ARG A 315 -3.75 -4.42 10.68
C ARG A 315 -2.83 -5.36 11.41
N ALA A 316 -2.35 -4.96 12.59
CA ALA A 316 -1.51 -5.80 13.42
C ALA A 316 -2.23 -7.13 13.76
N ALA A 317 -3.53 -7.07 14.07
CA ALA A 317 -4.35 -8.25 14.29
C ALA A 317 -4.45 -9.15 13.06
N MET A 318 -4.75 -8.57 11.89
CA MET A 318 -4.88 -9.34 10.64
C MET A 318 -3.56 -10.00 10.25
N HIS A 319 -2.44 -9.26 10.30
CA HIS A 319 -1.11 -9.77 10.00
C HIS A 319 -0.72 -10.95 10.90
N GLU A 320 -1.00 -10.85 12.21
CA GLU A 320 -0.67 -11.94 13.13
C GLU A 320 -1.52 -13.19 12.89
N LEU A 321 -2.81 -13.03 12.59
CA LEU A 321 -3.68 -14.16 12.24
C LEU A 321 -3.25 -14.85 10.94
N GLU A 322 -2.72 -14.10 9.98
CA GLU A 322 -2.15 -14.62 8.74
C GLU A 322 -0.84 -15.38 9.00
N ASN A 323 0.08 -14.78 9.77
CA ASN A 323 1.35 -15.42 10.16
C ASN A 323 1.14 -16.70 10.96
N ALA A 324 0.14 -16.71 11.83
CA ALA A 324 -0.27 -17.89 12.58
C ALA A 324 -1.01 -18.94 11.73
N LYS A 325 -1.20 -18.69 10.42
CA LYS A 325 -1.98 -19.54 9.48
C LYS A 325 -3.42 -19.78 9.93
N LEU A 326 -3.97 -18.90 10.75
CA LEU A 326 -5.36 -18.94 11.20
C LEU A 326 -6.30 -18.29 10.19
N LEU A 327 -5.80 -17.32 9.43
CA LEU A 327 -6.47 -16.74 8.26
C LEU A 327 -5.60 -16.97 7.02
N ASP A 328 -6.24 -17.34 5.92
CA ASP A 328 -5.60 -17.49 4.61
C ASP A 328 -6.19 -16.43 3.67
N LEU A 329 -5.59 -15.25 3.66
CA LEU A 329 -6.04 -14.14 2.82
C LEU A 329 -5.78 -14.39 1.33
N CYS A 330 -4.84 -15.31 1.00
CA CYS A 330 -4.53 -15.67 -0.38
C CYS A 330 -5.55 -16.60 -1.03
N ARG A 331 -6.37 -17.32 -0.24
CA ARG A 331 -7.42 -18.23 -0.75
C ARG A 331 -8.78 -17.56 -0.97
N ALA A 332 -8.90 -16.26 -0.66
CA ALA A 332 -10.10 -15.47 -0.90
C ALA A 332 -10.05 -14.72 -2.25
N ALA A 333 -9.15 -15.14 -3.15
CA ALA A 333 -9.06 -14.67 -4.52
C ALA A 333 -9.77 -15.65 -5.47
#